data_9c57c2c96646c71fa68b73140c6b1662
#
_entry.id   9c57c2c96646c71fa68b73140c6b1662
#
_cell.length_a   1.000
_cell.length_b   1.000
_cell.length_c   1.000
_cell.angle_alpha   90.00
_cell.angle_beta   90.00
_cell.angle_gamma   90.00
#
_symmetry.space_group_name_H-M   'P 1'
#
loop_
_entity.id
_entity.type
_entity.pdbx_description
1 polymer ?
#
loop_
_entity_poly.entity_id
_entity_poly.type
_entity_poly.pdbx_seq_one_letter_code
_entity_poly.pdbx_strand_id
1 'polypeptide(L)'
;HIPAVAVGTDYTCIPFWEETNLDYYVIPHEDLIPEYVKRGVSEEKLLPYGIPVRQDFCRNLSKEAARKKLHLPMDVPMFLVMSGSMGFGKLAVFAAELALRCRNGEHIVIICGNNAKIERILRKEFHFNKRVHIIGYTNHVSLFMDACDVIYTKPGGLTSTESLVKNIPIVHTAPIPGCETANLQFFAARHLSVSSKHLAKQVQLGKALIENDSLREQMSEAQRRERKPEAAMQIVSLLERLVSHE
;
A
#
# COMPACT_ATOMS: atom_id res chain seq x y z
N HIS A 1 -34.53 -14.29 0.32
CA HIS A 1 -33.20 -14.22 -0.30
C HIS A 1 -32.25 -13.43 0.62
N ILE A 2 -31.09 -13.97 0.93
CA ILE A 2 -30.06 -13.22 1.67
C ILE A 2 -29.15 -12.56 0.64
N PRO A 3 -29.11 -11.21 0.61
CA PRO A 3 -28.23 -10.50 -0.34
C PRO A 3 -26.75 -10.83 -0.10
N ALA A 4 -26.01 -11.03 -1.18
CA ALA A 4 -24.60 -11.37 -1.13
C ALA A 4 -23.78 -10.37 -1.95
N VAL A 5 -22.74 -9.79 -1.33
CA VAL A 5 -21.86 -8.78 -1.95
C VAL A 5 -20.41 -9.24 -1.84
N ALA A 6 -19.70 -9.25 -2.95
CA ALA A 6 -18.26 -9.46 -2.97
C ALA A 6 -17.51 -8.13 -2.91
N VAL A 7 -16.32 -8.14 -2.32
CA VAL A 7 -15.40 -6.99 -2.28
C VAL A 7 -14.05 -7.39 -2.87
N GLY A 8 -13.72 -6.84 -4.04
CA GLY A 8 -12.43 -7.05 -4.69
C GLY A 8 -11.32 -6.32 -3.94
N THR A 9 -10.21 -7.03 -3.67
CA THR A 9 -9.06 -6.50 -2.94
C THR A 9 -7.79 -6.39 -3.78
N ASP A 10 -7.91 -6.59 -5.10
CA ASP A 10 -6.85 -6.41 -6.08
C ASP A 10 -7.35 -5.62 -7.28
N TYR A 11 -6.48 -4.85 -7.93
CA TYR A 11 -6.79 -4.00 -9.09
C TYR A 11 -6.82 -4.81 -10.39
N THR A 12 -7.56 -5.89 -10.36
CA THR A 12 -7.86 -6.80 -11.49
C THR A 12 -9.05 -7.67 -11.13
N CYS A 13 -9.71 -8.22 -12.13
CA CYS A 13 -10.72 -9.25 -11.94
C CYS A 13 -10.04 -10.60 -11.75
N ILE A 14 -10.12 -11.17 -10.54
CA ILE A 14 -9.62 -12.51 -10.27
C ILE A 14 -10.49 -13.56 -10.98
N PRO A 15 -9.91 -14.70 -11.45
CA PRO A 15 -10.67 -15.79 -12.05
C PRO A 15 -11.78 -16.30 -11.12
N PHE A 16 -12.86 -16.80 -11.73
CA PHE A 16 -14.04 -17.43 -11.10
C PHE A 16 -15.03 -16.47 -10.41
N TRP A 17 -14.82 -15.15 -10.45
CA TRP A 17 -15.81 -14.21 -9.92
C TRP A 17 -17.09 -14.24 -10.74
N GLU A 18 -17.00 -14.45 -12.07
CA GLU A 18 -18.09 -14.64 -12.99
C GLU A 18 -19.01 -15.83 -12.67
N GLU A 19 -18.47 -16.83 -11.93
CA GLU A 19 -19.21 -18.04 -11.54
C GLU A 19 -20.00 -17.87 -10.24
N THR A 20 -19.77 -16.78 -9.48
CA THR A 20 -20.32 -16.63 -8.12
C THR A 20 -21.77 -16.16 -8.09
N ASN A 21 -22.28 -15.55 -9.15
CA ASN A 21 -23.64 -15.03 -9.31
C ASN A 21 -24.17 -14.26 -8.08
N LEU A 22 -23.36 -13.34 -7.55
CA LEU A 22 -23.72 -12.50 -6.41
C LEU A 22 -24.62 -11.33 -6.83
N ASP A 23 -25.22 -10.66 -5.85
CA ASP A 23 -26.09 -9.51 -6.13
C ASP A 23 -25.24 -8.30 -6.59
N TYR A 24 -24.11 -8.04 -5.93
CA TYR A 24 -23.19 -6.96 -6.27
C TYR A 24 -21.73 -7.35 -6.09
N TYR A 25 -20.87 -6.65 -6.85
CA TYR A 25 -19.42 -6.74 -6.78
C TYR A 25 -18.83 -5.34 -6.55
N VAL A 26 -18.30 -5.09 -5.38
CA VAL A 26 -17.52 -3.87 -5.11
C VAL A 26 -16.14 -4.06 -5.70
N ILE A 27 -15.76 -3.18 -6.62
CA ILE A 27 -14.48 -3.22 -7.34
C ILE A 27 -13.62 -2.01 -7.01
N PRO A 28 -12.29 -2.13 -7.15
CA PRO A 28 -11.35 -1.06 -6.75
C PRO A 28 -11.51 0.25 -7.53
N HIS A 29 -11.84 0.17 -8.83
CA HIS A 29 -11.85 1.34 -9.70
C HIS A 29 -12.78 1.13 -10.90
N GLU A 30 -13.36 2.21 -11.41
CA GLU A 30 -14.26 2.21 -12.58
C GLU A 30 -13.59 1.70 -13.85
N ASP A 31 -12.32 1.97 -14.06
CA ASP A 31 -11.58 1.48 -15.24
C ASP A 31 -11.40 -0.05 -15.29
N LEU A 32 -11.76 -0.74 -14.21
CA LEU A 32 -11.80 -2.21 -14.19
C LEU A 32 -13.12 -2.78 -14.68
N ILE A 33 -14.18 -1.98 -14.81
CA ILE A 33 -15.50 -2.43 -15.29
C ILE A 33 -15.39 -3.23 -16.59
N PRO A 34 -14.67 -2.76 -17.64
CA PRO A 34 -14.57 -3.52 -18.88
C PRO A 34 -13.91 -4.90 -18.72
N GLU A 35 -12.98 -5.05 -17.77
CA GLU A 35 -12.33 -6.34 -17.49
C GLU A 35 -13.33 -7.33 -16.87
N TYR A 36 -14.14 -6.87 -15.91
CA TYR A 36 -15.17 -7.68 -15.27
C TYR A 36 -16.29 -8.07 -16.25
N VAL A 37 -16.75 -7.12 -17.04
CA VAL A 37 -17.78 -7.37 -18.08
C VAL A 37 -17.29 -8.37 -19.12
N LYS A 38 -16.04 -8.26 -19.58
CA LYS A 38 -15.42 -9.22 -20.51
C LYS A 38 -15.39 -10.65 -19.97
N ARG A 39 -15.35 -10.79 -18.62
CA ARG A 39 -15.41 -12.10 -17.94
C ARG A 39 -16.83 -12.58 -17.68
N GLY A 40 -17.85 -11.82 -18.00
CA GLY A 40 -19.26 -12.22 -17.88
C GLY A 40 -19.99 -11.66 -16.66
N VAL A 41 -19.38 -10.78 -15.87
CA VAL A 41 -20.09 -10.08 -14.79
C VAL A 41 -20.92 -8.94 -15.39
N SER A 42 -22.21 -8.88 -15.05
CA SER A 42 -23.09 -7.80 -15.52
C SER A 42 -22.64 -6.43 -14.98
N GLU A 43 -22.57 -5.41 -15.84
CA GLU A 43 -22.11 -4.07 -15.51
C GLU A 43 -22.93 -3.43 -14.37
N GLU A 44 -24.24 -3.65 -14.37
CA GLU A 44 -25.18 -3.13 -13.37
C GLU A 44 -24.91 -3.63 -11.94
N LYS A 45 -24.18 -4.76 -11.81
CA LYS A 45 -23.76 -5.35 -10.53
C LYS A 45 -22.40 -4.82 -10.04
N LEU A 46 -21.68 -4.05 -10.85
CA LEU A 46 -20.34 -3.56 -10.57
C LEU A 46 -20.39 -2.20 -9.88
N LEU A 47 -19.83 -2.12 -8.68
CA LEU A 47 -19.82 -0.91 -7.87
C LEU A 47 -18.37 -0.46 -7.62
N PRO A 48 -17.87 0.57 -8.32
CA PRO A 48 -16.47 0.99 -8.21
C PRO A 48 -16.20 1.85 -6.96
N TYR A 49 -16.57 1.35 -5.78
CA TYR A 49 -16.42 2.06 -4.51
C TYR A 49 -14.98 2.11 -3.99
N GLY A 50 -14.11 1.23 -4.48
CA GLY A 50 -12.74 1.13 -4.01
C GLY A 50 -12.54 -0.01 -3.01
N ILE A 51 -11.27 -0.26 -2.67
CA ILE A 51 -10.89 -1.21 -1.62
C ILE A 51 -11.07 -0.54 -0.26
N PRO A 52 -11.86 -1.12 0.66
CA PRO A 52 -12.06 -0.53 1.98
C PRO A 52 -10.78 -0.61 2.82
N VAL A 53 -10.44 0.48 3.46
CA VAL A 53 -9.35 0.56 4.43
C VAL A 53 -9.88 0.89 5.83
N ARG A 54 -9.11 0.56 6.87
CA ARG A 54 -9.48 0.92 8.23
C ARG A 54 -9.54 2.44 8.38
N GLN A 55 -10.43 2.93 9.24
CA GLN A 55 -10.63 4.37 9.47
C GLN A 55 -9.34 5.13 9.83
N ASP A 56 -8.38 4.46 10.48
CA ASP A 56 -7.09 5.06 10.82
C ASP A 56 -6.28 5.51 9.59
N PHE A 57 -6.48 4.87 8.43
CA PHE A 57 -5.83 5.29 7.18
C PHE A 57 -6.53 6.48 6.52
N CYS A 58 -7.81 6.73 6.84
CA CYS A 58 -8.55 7.89 6.33
C CYS A 58 -8.27 9.18 7.12
N ARG A 59 -7.59 9.07 8.29
CA ARG A 59 -7.21 10.20 9.13
C ARG A 59 -5.71 10.45 9.02
N ASN A 60 -5.32 11.64 8.60
CA ASN A 60 -3.90 12.02 8.51
C ASN A 60 -3.50 12.83 9.74
N LEU A 61 -2.37 12.46 10.34
CA LEU A 61 -1.64 13.29 11.29
C LEU A 61 -0.54 14.04 10.55
N SER A 62 -0.12 15.18 11.09
CA SER A 62 1.11 15.79 10.60
C SER A 62 2.29 14.86 10.87
N LYS A 63 3.30 14.94 10.02
CA LYS A 63 4.53 14.15 10.14
C LYS A 63 5.18 14.32 11.52
N GLU A 64 5.23 15.54 12.02
CA GLU A 64 5.77 15.88 13.33
C GLU A 64 4.97 15.21 14.46
N ALA A 65 3.63 15.28 14.41
CA ALA A 65 2.76 14.65 15.40
C ALA A 65 2.91 13.13 15.40
N ALA A 66 3.00 12.53 14.21
CA ALA A 66 3.21 11.10 14.06
C ALA A 66 4.57 10.65 14.58
N ARG A 67 5.66 11.36 14.24
CA ARG A 67 7.02 11.09 14.72
C ARG A 67 7.13 11.22 16.23
N LYS A 68 6.53 12.26 16.81
CA LYS A 68 6.49 12.44 18.27
C LYS A 68 5.83 11.27 18.98
N LYS A 69 4.67 10.79 18.46
CA LYS A 69 3.97 9.63 19.03
C LYS A 69 4.78 8.32 18.93
N LEU A 70 5.56 8.18 17.85
CA LEU A 70 6.39 6.99 17.59
C LEU A 70 7.80 7.09 18.17
N HIS A 71 8.15 8.20 18.84
CA HIS A 71 9.50 8.48 19.35
C HIS A 71 10.58 8.39 18.26
N LEU A 72 10.24 8.86 17.05
CA LEU A 72 11.13 8.90 15.89
C LEU A 72 11.82 10.27 15.77
N PRO A 73 13.01 10.35 15.14
CA PRO A 73 13.69 11.61 14.85
C PRO A 73 12.83 12.58 14.03
N MET A 74 12.91 13.88 14.32
CA MET A 74 12.02 14.89 13.75
C MET A 74 12.46 15.36 12.36
N ASP A 75 13.67 15.87 12.23
CA ASP A 75 14.13 16.64 11.07
C ASP A 75 15.05 15.81 10.16
N VAL A 76 14.62 14.58 9.84
CA VAL A 76 15.39 13.68 8.96
C VAL A 76 14.49 13.06 7.91
N PRO A 77 14.97 12.82 6.68
CA PRO A 77 14.25 12.03 5.70
C PRO A 77 14.08 10.59 6.21
N MET A 78 12.92 9.99 5.96
CA MET A 78 12.59 8.69 6.54
C MET A 78 11.88 7.78 5.53
N PHE A 79 12.43 6.60 5.33
CA PHE A 79 11.83 5.54 4.54
C PHE A 79 11.04 4.57 5.41
N LEU A 80 9.88 4.14 4.93
CA LEU A 80 9.13 3.02 5.48
C LEU A 80 9.33 1.81 4.56
N VAL A 81 9.68 0.66 5.13
CA VAL A 81 9.81 -0.61 4.38
C VAL A 81 8.84 -1.63 4.93
N MET A 82 7.95 -2.13 4.06
CA MET A 82 6.97 -3.16 4.40
C MET A 82 6.99 -4.26 3.32
N SER A 83 7.46 -5.46 3.66
CA SER A 83 7.64 -6.53 2.68
C SER A 83 6.49 -7.53 2.60
N GLY A 84 5.50 -7.43 3.48
CA GLY A 84 4.47 -8.48 3.65
C GLY A 84 5.06 -9.81 4.12
N SER A 85 4.23 -10.87 4.10
CA SER A 85 4.58 -12.17 4.69
C SER A 85 5.60 -13.01 3.89
N MET A 86 5.86 -12.68 2.61
CA MET A 86 6.59 -13.58 1.69
C MET A 86 8.02 -13.16 1.34
N GLY A 87 8.58 -12.14 1.95
CA GLY A 87 9.86 -11.56 1.56
C GLY A 87 11.08 -11.97 2.38
N PHE A 88 11.08 -13.12 3.03
CA PHE A 88 12.05 -13.46 4.06
C PHE A 88 13.53 -13.19 3.71
N GLY A 89 14.04 -13.77 2.64
CA GLY A 89 15.46 -13.60 2.24
C GLY A 89 15.73 -12.25 1.51
N LYS A 90 14.75 -11.73 0.80
CA LYS A 90 14.89 -10.51 0.00
C LYS A 90 14.82 -9.24 0.86
N LEU A 91 14.09 -9.26 1.99
CA LEU A 91 13.97 -8.09 2.85
C LEU A 91 15.29 -7.70 3.51
N ALA A 92 16.07 -8.64 4.01
CA ALA A 92 17.36 -8.37 4.62
C ALA A 92 18.36 -7.76 3.60
N VAL A 93 18.40 -8.34 2.40
CA VAL A 93 19.24 -7.82 1.30
C VAL A 93 18.78 -6.42 0.88
N PHE A 94 17.48 -6.20 0.77
CA PHE A 94 16.92 -4.87 0.45
C PHE A 94 17.28 -3.85 1.52
N ALA A 95 17.10 -4.20 2.80
CA ALA A 95 17.41 -3.32 3.93
C ALA A 95 18.90 -2.95 4.00
N ALA A 96 19.78 -3.92 3.74
CA ALA A 96 21.23 -3.69 3.69
C ALA A 96 21.62 -2.74 2.55
N GLU A 97 21.08 -2.96 1.34
CA GLU A 97 21.32 -2.10 0.19
C GLU A 97 20.80 -0.67 0.41
N LEU A 98 19.60 -0.54 0.99
CA LEU A 98 19.03 0.77 1.33
C LEU A 98 19.89 1.47 2.39
N ALA A 99 20.27 0.79 3.47
CA ALA A 99 21.10 1.35 4.53
C ALA A 99 22.49 1.78 4.02
N LEU A 100 23.08 1.02 3.11
CA LEU A 100 24.37 1.36 2.49
C LEU A 100 24.30 2.67 1.67
N ARG A 101 23.15 2.95 1.06
CA ARG A 101 22.93 4.12 0.21
C ARG A 101 22.35 5.33 0.95
N CYS A 102 21.85 5.16 2.17
CA CYS A 102 21.39 6.23 3.05
C CYS A 102 22.59 6.91 3.73
N ARG A 103 23.22 7.86 3.02
CA ARG A 103 24.45 8.55 3.48
C ARG A 103 24.19 9.98 3.95
N ASN A 104 23.01 10.55 3.65
CA ASN A 104 22.66 11.94 3.93
C ASN A 104 21.82 12.11 5.20
N GLY A 105 21.94 11.19 6.15
CA GLY A 105 21.19 11.24 7.41
C GLY A 105 19.81 10.61 7.36
N GLU A 106 19.42 9.96 6.24
CA GLU A 106 18.13 9.30 6.13
C GLU A 106 17.98 8.17 7.14
N HIS A 107 16.78 8.03 7.68
CA HIS A 107 16.38 6.94 8.56
C HIS A 107 15.52 5.93 7.84
N ILE A 108 15.50 4.70 8.32
CA ILE A 108 14.75 3.58 7.75
C ILE A 108 13.92 2.93 8.86
N VAL A 109 12.62 2.86 8.67
CA VAL A 109 11.70 2.08 9.51
C VAL A 109 11.33 0.81 8.76
N ILE A 110 11.55 -0.35 9.36
CA ILE A 110 11.24 -1.65 8.75
C ILE A 110 10.19 -2.36 9.59
N ILE A 111 8.99 -2.56 9.04
CA ILE A 111 7.92 -3.31 9.68
C ILE A 111 7.98 -4.75 9.20
N CYS A 112 8.32 -5.66 10.12
CA CYS A 112 8.47 -7.10 9.87
C CYS A 112 7.14 -7.87 9.97
N GLY A 113 6.09 -7.27 10.55
CA GLY A 113 4.81 -7.93 10.83
C GLY A 113 5.00 -9.15 11.73
N ASN A 114 4.30 -10.24 11.42
CA ASN A 114 4.36 -11.49 12.20
C ASN A 114 5.62 -12.33 11.95
N ASN A 115 6.58 -11.84 11.16
CA ASN A 115 7.78 -12.58 10.82
C ASN A 115 8.90 -12.38 11.86
N ALA A 116 8.76 -13.02 13.03
CA ALA A 116 9.72 -12.93 14.13
C ALA A 116 11.16 -13.40 13.74
N LYS A 117 11.29 -14.27 12.72
CA LYS A 117 12.60 -14.73 12.26
C LYS A 117 13.34 -13.62 11.52
N ILE A 118 12.66 -12.89 10.62
CA ILE A 118 13.28 -11.77 9.91
C ILE A 118 13.56 -10.60 10.87
N GLU A 119 12.66 -10.33 11.80
CA GLU A 119 12.87 -9.32 12.83
C GLU A 119 14.16 -9.57 13.60
N ARG A 120 14.38 -10.80 14.06
CA ARG A 120 15.60 -11.18 14.80
C ARG A 120 16.87 -10.99 13.97
N ILE A 121 16.82 -11.39 12.68
CA ILE A 121 17.95 -11.22 11.76
C ILE A 121 18.27 -9.74 11.59
N LEU A 122 17.26 -8.92 11.28
CA LEU A 122 17.47 -7.47 11.06
C LEU A 122 17.93 -6.76 12.34
N ARG A 123 17.39 -7.09 13.52
CA ARG A 123 17.87 -6.53 14.78
C ARG A 123 19.33 -6.86 15.05
N LYS A 124 19.79 -8.07 14.68
CA LYS A 124 21.21 -8.45 14.80
C LYS A 124 22.08 -7.70 13.79
N GLU A 125 21.64 -7.64 12.52
CA GLU A 125 22.37 -6.99 11.43
C GLU A 125 22.55 -5.49 11.69
N PHE A 126 21.50 -4.82 12.13
CA PHE A 126 21.51 -3.37 12.34
C PHE A 126 21.69 -2.95 13.80
N HIS A 127 22.19 -3.83 14.66
CA HIS A 127 22.31 -3.57 16.10
C HIS A 127 23.03 -2.24 16.44
N PHE A 128 24.06 -1.90 15.69
CA PHE A 128 24.85 -0.67 15.88
C PHE A 128 24.39 0.50 15.00
N ASN A 129 23.42 0.30 14.11
CA ASN A 129 22.95 1.36 13.21
C ASN A 129 21.71 2.05 13.77
N LYS A 130 21.91 3.17 14.47
CA LYS A 130 20.82 3.96 15.09
C LYS A 130 19.82 4.57 14.09
N ARG A 131 20.12 4.55 12.79
CA ARG A 131 19.23 5.08 11.75
C ARG A 131 18.25 4.03 11.22
N VAL A 132 18.39 2.76 11.61
CA VAL A 132 17.50 1.68 11.19
C VAL A 132 16.64 1.24 12.39
N HIS A 133 15.33 1.44 12.24
CA HIS A 133 14.33 1.13 13.26
C HIS A 133 13.58 -0.15 12.87
N ILE A 134 13.79 -1.22 13.62
CA ILE A 134 13.15 -2.52 13.35
C ILE A 134 11.91 -2.66 14.23
N ILE A 135 10.76 -2.78 13.57
CA ILE A 135 9.44 -2.93 14.19
C ILE A 135 8.92 -4.34 13.87
N GLY A 136 8.46 -5.06 14.87
CA GLY A 136 7.77 -6.33 14.70
C GLY A 136 6.33 -6.15 14.22
N TYR A 137 5.40 -6.92 14.77
CA TYR A 137 3.98 -6.71 14.55
C TYR A 137 3.51 -5.39 15.20
N THR A 138 2.72 -4.63 14.46
CA THR A 138 2.15 -3.37 14.97
C THR A 138 0.77 -3.11 14.36
N ASN A 139 -0.14 -2.54 15.17
CA ASN A 139 -1.42 -2.01 14.71
C ASN A 139 -1.35 -0.55 14.27
N HIS A 140 -0.17 0.09 14.39
CA HIS A 140 0.04 1.51 14.11
C HIS A 140 0.63 1.78 12.72
N VAL A 141 0.38 0.90 11.74
CA VAL A 141 0.91 1.05 10.37
C VAL A 141 0.53 2.40 9.77
N SER A 142 -0.73 2.85 9.95
CA SER A 142 -1.19 4.16 9.46
C SER A 142 -0.36 5.32 10.03
N LEU A 143 0.03 5.24 11.30
CA LEU A 143 0.86 6.24 11.96
C LEU A 143 2.30 6.25 11.44
N PHE A 144 2.86 5.07 11.11
CA PHE A 144 4.16 4.98 10.46
C PHE A 144 4.13 5.55 9.03
N MET A 145 3.01 5.39 8.30
CA MET A 145 2.83 6.01 7.00
C MET A 145 2.76 7.55 7.10
N ASP A 146 2.12 8.10 8.15
CA ASP A 146 2.14 9.55 8.42
C ASP A 146 3.55 10.05 8.78
N ALA A 147 4.37 9.24 9.46
CA ALA A 147 5.70 9.63 9.95
C ALA A 147 6.78 9.61 8.86
N CYS A 148 6.62 8.79 7.81
CA CYS A 148 7.64 8.54 6.78
C CYS A 148 7.40 9.37 5.51
N ASP A 149 8.45 9.51 4.70
CA ASP A 149 8.41 10.32 3.47
C ASP A 149 8.13 9.47 2.22
N VAL A 150 8.57 8.22 2.21
CA VAL A 150 8.42 7.27 1.10
C VAL A 150 8.23 5.88 1.66
N ILE A 151 7.33 5.10 1.04
CA ILE A 151 7.15 3.68 1.37
C ILE A 151 7.70 2.78 0.27
N TYR A 152 8.45 1.75 0.68
CA TYR A 152 8.79 0.59 -0.15
C TYR A 152 7.90 -0.58 0.27
N THR A 153 7.12 -1.08 -0.67
CA THR A 153 6.23 -2.23 -0.43
C THR A 153 6.08 -3.08 -1.69
N LYS A 154 5.67 -4.31 -1.55
CA LYS A 154 5.21 -5.11 -2.69
C LYS A 154 3.86 -4.54 -3.19
N PRO A 155 3.49 -4.72 -4.46
CA PRO A 155 2.24 -4.19 -5.02
C PRO A 155 1.03 -5.05 -4.65
N GLY A 156 0.85 -5.34 -3.36
CA GLY A 156 -0.36 -5.99 -2.83
C GLY A 156 -1.52 -4.99 -2.76
N GLY A 157 -2.73 -5.42 -3.10
CA GLY A 157 -3.89 -4.52 -3.21
C GLY A 157 -4.16 -3.73 -1.92
N LEU A 158 -4.15 -4.39 -0.75
CA LEU A 158 -4.45 -3.72 0.52
C LEU A 158 -3.41 -2.67 0.90
N THR A 159 -2.13 -3.02 1.00
CA THR A 159 -1.09 -2.07 1.42
C THR A 159 -0.91 -0.93 0.41
N SER A 160 -1.05 -1.23 -0.90
CA SER A 160 -1.01 -0.19 -1.94
C SER A 160 -2.17 0.80 -1.79
N THR A 161 -3.38 0.31 -1.49
CA THR A 161 -4.56 1.17 -1.24
C THR A 161 -4.42 1.98 0.05
N GLU A 162 -3.94 1.38 1.13
CA GLU A 162 -3.64 2.07 2.39
C GLU A 162 -2.65 3.21 2.16
N SER A 163 -1.59 2.96 1.41
CA SER A 163 -0.58 3.96 1.04
C SER A 163 -1.15 5.06 0.15
N LEU A 164 -2.01 4.69 -0.81
CA LEU A 164 -2.73 5.62 -1.69
C LEU A 164 -3.64 6.56 -0.90
N VAL A 165 -4.43 6.01 0.03
CA VAL A 165 -5.34 6.79 0.89
C VAL A 165 -4.56 7.73 1.81
N LYS A 166 -3.43 7.28 2.36
CA LYS A 166 -2.49 8.10 3.15
C LYS A 166 -1.75 9.16 2.33
N ASN A 167 -1.78 9.04 1.02
CA ASN A 167 -1.04 9.92 0.12
C ASN A 167 0.48 9.91 0.38
N ILE A 168 1.04 8.74 0.71
CA ILE A 168 2.49 8.57 0.85
C ILE A 168 3.09 8.11 -0.48
N PRO A 169 4.20 8.72 -0.94
CA PRO A 169 4.90 8.29 -2.16
C PRO A 169 5.32 6.81 -2.11
N ILE A 170 5.01 6.06 -3.17
CA ILE A 170 5.14 4.60 -3.20
C ILE A 170 6.24 4.17 -4.18
N VAL A 171 7.16 3.34 -3.70
CA VAL A 171 8.06 2.54 -4.53
C VAL A 171 7.63 1.08 -4.42
N HIS A 172 7.06 0.53 -5.46
CA HIS A 172 6.73 -0.88 -5.51
C HIS A 172 7.98 -1.72 -5.78
N THR A 173 8.19 -2.72 -4.93
CA THR A 173 9.22 -3.74 -5.11
C THR A 173 8.73 -4.83 -6.09
N ALA A 174 9.52 -5.90 -6.28
CA ALA A 174 9.16 -6.94 -7.22
C ALA A 174 7.82 -7.62 -6.86
N PRO A 175 6.87 -7.71 -7.81
CA PRO A 175 5.59 -8.38 -7.60
C PRO A 175 5.75 -9.90 -7.56
N ILE A 176 4.83 -10.56 -6.88
CA ILE A 176 4.56 -11.98 -7.09
C ILE A 176 3.72 -12.10 -8.37
N PRO A 177 4.03 -13.05 -9.27
CA PRO A 177 3.22 -13.25 -10.48
C PRO A 177 1.74 -13.47 -10.16
N GLY A 178 0.87 -12.85 -10.94
CA GLY A 178 -0.58 -12.86 -10.75
C GLY A 178 -1.14 -11.48 -10.40
N CYS A 179 -2.01 -11.39 -9.40
CA CYS A 179 -2.70 -10.15 -9.02
C CYS A 179 -1.74 -8.99 -8.71
N GLU A 180 -0.60 -9.27 -8.06
CA GLU A 180 0.38 -8.20 -7.76
C GLU A 180 1.00 -7.61 -9.03
N THR A 181 1.13 -8.39 -10.11
CA THR A 181 1.58 -7.84 -11.41
C THR A 181 0.56 -6.87 -11.99
N ALA A 182 -0.73 -7.21 -11.92
CA ALA A 182 -1.80 -6.34 -12.37
C ALA A 182 -1.91 -5.08 -11.50
N ASN A 183 -1.83 -5.21 -10.17
CA ASN A 183 -1.79 -4.08 -9.25
C ASN A 183 -0.63 -3.12 -9.59
N LEU A 184 0.58 -3.67 -9.81
CA LEU A 184 1.74 -2.88 -10.21
C LEU A 184 1.49 -2.09 -11.49
N GLN A 185 0.91 -2.74 -12.51
CA GLN A 185 0.59 -2.11 -13.80
C GLN A 185 -0.46 -1.01 -13.64
N PHE A 186 -1.50 -1.25 -12.86
CA PHE A 186 -2.55 -0.27 -12.57
C PHE A 186 -1.98 0.99 -11.93
N PHE A 187 -1.16 0.84 -10.88
CA PHE A 187 -0.54 1.95 -10.17
C PHE A 187 0.47 2.71 -11.03
N ALA A 188 1.30 1.99 -11.80
CA ALA A 188 2.31 2.61 -12.68
C ALA A 188 1.66 3.42 -13.81
N ALA A 189 0.62 2.89 -14.45
CA ALA A 189 -0.09 3.56 -15.55
C ALA A 189 -0.74 4.88 -15.14
N ARG A 190 -1.05 5.05 -13.84
CA ARG A 190 -1.68 6.24 -13.27
C ARG A 190 -0.71 7.13 -12.48
N HIS A 191 0.58 6.84 -12.53
CA HIS A 191 1.62 7.57 -11.79
C HIS A 191 1.43 7.57 -10.26
N LEU A 192 0.75 6.55 -9.71
CA LEU A 192 0.49 6.39 -8.28
C LEU A 192 1.68 5.81 -7.54
N SER A 193 2.59 5.17 -8.27
CA SER A 193 3.83 4.59 -7.76
C SER A 193 4.91 4.54 -8.84
N VAL A 194 6.14 4.35 -8.38
CA VAL A 194 7.27 4.00 -9.24
C VAL A 194 7.76 2.59 -8.91
N SER A 195 8.40 1.91 -9.85
CA SER A 195 8.91 0.56 -9.63
C SER A 195 10.13 0.24 -10.47
N SER A 196 10.85 -0.81 -10.09
CA SER A 196 11.92 -1.40 -10.89
C SER A 196 12.09 -2.87 -10.54
N LYS A 197 12.56 -3.68 -11.52
CA LYS A 197 12.95 -5.08 -11.27
C LYS A 197 14.31 -5.17 -10.55
N HIS A 198 15.14 -4.11 -10.63
CA HIS A 198 16.49 -4.06 -10.06
C HIS A 198 16.49 -3.37 -8.70
N LEU A 199 16.98 -4.04 -7.68
CA LEU A 199 17.03 -3.58 -6.29
C LEU A 199 17.73 -2.21 -6.16
N ALA A 200 18.91 -2.05 -6.75
CA ALA A 200 19.64 -0.78 -6.73
C ALA A 200 18.83 0.39 -7.32
N LYS A 201 18.04 0.11 -8.37
CA LYS A 201 17.16 1.11 -8.99
C LYS A 201 15.94 1.43 -8.12
N GLN A 202 15.37 0.44 -7.42
CA GLN A 202 14.30 0.69 -6.45
C GLN A 202 14.77 1.68 -5.38
N VAL A 203 15.96 1.47 -4.81
CA VAL A 203 16.55 2.39 -3.82
C VAL A 203 16.75 3.79 -4.40
N GLN A 204 17.28 3.90 -5.63
CA GLN A 204 17.45 5.19 -6.31
C GLN A 204 16.12 5.92 -6.52
N LEU A 205 15.04 5.20 -6.89
CA LEU A 205 13.71 5.79 -7.09
C LEU A 205 13.16 6.40 -5.80
N GLY A 206 13.29 5.72 -4.65
CA GLY A 206 12.85 6.29 -3.38
C GLY A 206 13.68 7.47 -2.93
N LYS A 207 15.00 7.45 -3.16
CA LYS A 207 15.84 8.63 -2.92
C LYS A 207 15.44 9.81 -3.80
N ALA A 208 15.16 9.57 -5.07
CA ALA A 208 14.69 10.61 -5.98
C ALA A 208 13.36 11.22 -5.51
N LEU A 209 12.44 10.44 -4.95
CA LEU A 209 11.18 10.94 -4.36
C LEU A 209 11.41 11.80 -3.12
N ILE A 210 12.49 11.58 -2.35
CA ILE A 210 12.85 12.44 -1.22
C ILE A 210 13.55 13.72 -1.72
N GLU A 211 14.46 13.59 -2.67
CA GLU A 211 15.35 14.68 -3.12
C GLU A 211 14.69 15.62 -4.14
N ASN A 212 13.62 15.18 -4.82
CA ASN A 212 12.93 15.93 -5.88
C ASN A 212 11.46 16.22 -5.51
N ASP A 213 11.22 17.44 -5.05
CA ASP A 213 9.90 17.91 -4.64
C ASP A 213 8.87 17.84 -5.79
N SER A 214 9.26 18.18 -7.02
CA SER A 214 8.36 18.14 -8.18
C SER A 214 7.90 16.71 -8.49
N LEU A 215 8.82 15.74 -8.46
CA LEU A 215 8.49 14.34 -8.69
C LEU A 215 7.55 13.80 -7.60
N ARG A 216 7.84 14.16 -6.34
CA ARG A 216 7.01 13.79 -5.20
C ARG A 216 5.61 14.39 -5.30
N GLU A 217 5.50 15.68 -5.62
CA GLU A 217 4.21 16.36 -5.73
C GLU A 217 3.37 15.82 -6.89
N GLN A 218 3.96 15.53 -8.04
CA GLN A 218 3.26 14.90 -9.17
C GLN A 218 2.61 13.56 -8.75
N MET A 219 3.34 12.72 -8.02
CA MET A 219 2.79 11.46 -7.50
C MET A 219 1.68 11.72 -6.47
N SER A 220 1.91 12.65 -5.54
CA SER A 220 0.91 13.02 -4.52
C SER A 220 -0.38 13.56 -5.13
N GLU A 221 -0.31 14.37 -6.18
CA GLU A 221 -1.48 14.85 -6.90
C GLU A 221 -2.23 13.73 -7.61
N ALA A 222 -1.51 12.82 -8.28
CA ALA A 222 -2.11 11.65 -8.89
C ALA A 222 -2.83 10.79 -7.83
N GLN A 223 -2.19 10.53 -6.70
CA GLN A 223 -2.77 9.78 -5.59
C GLN A 223 -4.01 10.47 -5.00
N ARG A 224 -4.01 11.79 -4.83
CA ARG A 224 -5.17 12.54 -4.33
C ARG A 224 -6.40 12.43 -5.24
N ARG A 225 -6.20 12.31 -6.56
CA ARG A 225 -7.30 12.14 -7.53
C ARG A 225 -7.90 10.74 -7.51
N GLU A 226 -7.07 9.73 -7.31
CA GLU A 226 -7.45 8.33 -7.45
C GLU A 226 -7.89 7.66 -6.13
N ARG A 227 -7.56 8.23 -4.97
CA ARG A 227 -7.87 7.64 -3.67
C ARG A 227 -9.38 7.65 -3.38
N LYS A 228 -9.87 6.57 -2.75
CA LYS A 228 -11.27 6.40 -2.37
C LYS A 228 -11.39 6.13 -0.86
N PRO A 229 -11.20 7.15 0.00
CA PRO A 229 -11.24 6.97 1.46
C PRO A 229 -12.63 6.58 1.98
N GLU A 230 -13.69 6.87 1.22
CA GLU A 230 -15.09 6.61 1.57
C GLU A 230 -15.55 5.18 1.25
N ALA A 231 -14.67 4.33 0.67
CA ALA A 231 -15.04 2.98 0.20
C ALA A 231 -15.77 2.16 1.28
N ALA A 232 -15.25 2.13 2.51
CA ALA A 232 -15.87 1.38 3.60
C ALA A 232 -17.28 1.89 3.94
N MET A 233 -17.49 3.21 3.96
CA MET A 233 -18.80 3.81 4.24
C MET A 233 -19.80 3.51 3.13
N GLN A 234 -19.37 3.59 1.85
CA GLN A 234 -20.23 3.26 0.71
C GLN A 234 -20.68 1.80 0.73
N ILE A 235 -19.78 0.88 1.13
CA ILE A 235 -20.11 -0.54 1.28
C ILE A 235 -21.13 -0.74 2.42
N VAL A 236 -20.93 -0.11 3.57
CA VAL A 236 -21.90 -0.20 4.69
C VAL A 236 -23.26 0.32 4.25
N SER A 237 -23.33 1.49 3.60
CA SER A 237 -24.58 2.07 3.12
C SER A 237 -25.28 1.18 2.06
N LEU A 238 -24.50 0.46 1.24
CA LEU A 238 -25.06 -0.54 0.33
C LEU A 238 -25.72 -1.67 1.11
N LEU A 239 -25.03 -2.26 2.08
CA LEU A 239 -25.54 -3.38 2.88
C LEU A 239 -26.79 -2.99 3.66
N GLU A 240 -26.83 -1.79 4.26
CA GLU A 240 -28.00 -1.26 4.96
C GLU A 240 -29.21 -1.16 4.03
N ARG A 241 -29.02 -0.66 2.79
CA ARG A 241 -30.12 -0.58 1.80
C ARG A 241 -30.64 -1.96 1.39
N LEU A 242 -29.74 -2.93 1.19
CA LEU A 242 -30.12 -4.27 0.78
C LEU A 242 -30.95 -4.98 1.85
N VAL A 243 -30.64 -4.76 3.13
CA VAL A 243 -31.39 -5.34 4.27
C VAL A 243 -32.72 -4.59 4.51
N SER A 244 -32.79 -3.27 4.25
CA SER A 244 -33.99 -2.45 4.49
C SER A 244 -35.08 -2.63 3.44
N HIS A 245 -34.79 -3.27 2.31
CA HIS A 245 -35.75 -3.55 1.24
C HIS A 245 -36.37 -4.96 1.34
N GLU A 246 -36.08 -5.72 2.41
CA GLU A 246 -36.81 -6.92 2.84
C GLU A 246 -37.91 -6.55 3.84
#